data_bf8cdbf4301ab261d256efd3e6f046a8
#
_entry.id   bf8cdbf4301ab261d256efd3e6f046a8
#
_cell.length_a   1.000
_cell.length_b   1.000
_cell.length_c   1.000
_cell.angle_alpha   90.00
_cell.angle_beta   90.00
_cell.angle_gamma   90.00
#
_symmetry.space_group_name_H-M   'P 1'
#
loop_
_entity.id
_entity.type
_entity.pdbx_description
1 polymer ?
#
loop_
_entity_poly.entity_id
_entity_poly.type
_entity_poly.pdbx_seq_one_letter_code
_entity_poly.pdbx_strand_id
1 'polypeptide(L)'
;MQNYLLTLAYDGTNYCGFQVQPNGRSVAQTFQDGLEAVLHSRPDIKGCSRTDAGVHALGFALNFHAETRIPPEKLPLAINQHLPPDIRVLCAQVVPEAFHARYAAHTKTYLYRIHNHPIDSPFDEKYYTRVPRRLDVDAMQRAAEQFVGKHDFLALCAAGSSAAAHGDTVRTITDCHVTRKGDEVDIEVTADGYLYNMVRILAGTLCEVGAGRMQPDAIPGILASRDRSQAGPTLPAKGLFLKRVDYEG
;
A
#
# COMPACT_ATOMS: atom_id res chain seq x y z
N MET A 1 -3.34 -15.80 27.07
CA MET A 1 -2.73 -15.10 25.91
C MET A 1 -3.86 -14.49 25.10
N GLN A 2 -3.75 -13.24 24.64
CA GLN A 2 -4.78 -12.56 23.84
C GLN A 2 -4.20 -12.21 22.48
N ASN A 3 -5.06 -12.13 21.44
CA ASN A 3 -4.71 -11.68 20.10
C ASN A 3 -5.01 -10.18 19.99
N TYR A 4 -3.99 -9.38 19.69
CA TYR A 4 -4.09 -7.93 19.57
C TYR A 4 -3.95 -7.52 18.11
N LEU A 5 -4.92 -6.75 17.60
CA LEU A 5 -4.84 -6.07 16.32
C LEU A 5 -4.40 -4.62 16.54
N LEU A 6 -3.34 -4.22 15.85
CA LEU A 6 -2.82 -2.86 15.88
C LEU A 6 -2.92 -2.22 14.49
N THR A 7 -3.20 -0.91 14.48
CA THR A 7 -3.06 -0.08 13.28
C THR A 7 -1.83 0.80 13.43
N LEU A 8 -0.98 0.79 12.40
CA LEU A 8 0.27 1.54 12.33
C LEU A 8 0.25 2.54 11.18
N ALA A 9 0.94 3.67 11.39
CA ALA A 9 1.41 4.53 10.30
C ALA A 9 2.93 4.49 10.25
N TYR A 10 3.51 4.54 9.03
CA TYR A 10 4.96 4.65 8.88
C TYR A 10 5.39 5.37 7.61
N ASP A 11 6.48 6.11 7.72
CA ASP A 11 7.28 6.60 6.61
C ASP A 11 8.26 5.51 6.17
N GLY A 12 8.03 4.94 4.99
CA GLY A 12 8.83 3.84 4.45
C GLY A 12 10.18 4.24 3.85
N THR A 13 10.49 5.54 3.80
CA THR A 13 11.67 6.10 3.09
C THR A 13 12.98 5.37 3.47
N ASN A 14 13.17 5.09 4.76
CA ASN A 14 14.40 4.51 5.30
C ASN A 14 14.35 3.00 5.49
N TYR A 15 13.34 2.33 4.92
CA TYR A 15 13.11 0.91 5.13
C TYR A 15 13.14 0.12 3.81
N CYS A 16 13.68 -1.10 3.87
CA CYS A 16 13.66 -2.05 2.76
C CYS A 16 12.30 -2.74 2.56
N GLY A 17 11.23 -2.14 3.07
CA GLY A 17 9.86 -2.63 3.07
C GLY A 17 9.40 -3.13 4.43
N PHE A 18 8.20 -3.73 4.48
CA PHE A 18 7.64 -4.21 5.74
C PHE A 18 8.34 -5.48 6.24
N GLN A 19 8.52 -6.48 5.38
CA GLN A 19 8.98 -7.81 5.79
C GLN A 19 10.46 -7.81 6.16
N VAL A 20 10.83 -8.57 7.21
CA VAL A 20 12.23 -8.77 7.60
C VAL A 20 13.02 -9.39 6.45
N GLN A 21 14.16 -8.80 6.14
CA GLN A 21 15.07 -9.20 5.07
C GLN A 21 16.53 -9.09 5.54
N PRO A 22 17.45 -9.94 5.03
CA PRO A 22 18.86 -9.90 5.46
C PRO A 22 19.62 -8.66 4.98
N ASN A 23 19.15 -7.99 3.95
CA ASN A 23 19.84 -6.92 3.22
C ASN A 23 19.47 -5.49 3.67
N GLY A 24 18.71 -5.31 4.76
CA GLY A 24 18.38 -3.97 5.24
C GLY A 24 17.38 -3.96 6.39
N ARG A 25 17.22 -2.77 6.99
CA ARG A 25 16.27 -2.52 8.07
C ARG A 25 14.84 -2.55 7.53
N SER A 26 13.98 -3.35 8.14
CA SER A 26 12.55 -3.44 7.79
C SER A 26 11.67 -2.80 8.85
N VAL A 27 10.43 -2.41 8.46
CA VAL A 27 9.43 -1.91 9.39
C VAL A 27 9.08 -2.97 10.43
N ALA A 28 8.89 -4.22 10.02
CA ALA A 28 8.54 -5.33 10.91
C ALA A 28 9.61 -5.57 11.98
N GLN A 29 10.90 -5.59 11.61
CA GLN A 29 11.99 -5.77 12.58
C GLN A 29 12.02 -4.61 13.58
N THR A 30 11.98 -3.36 13.10
CA THR A 30 11.99 -2.17 13.96
C THR A 30 10.79 -2.13 14.91
N PHE A 31 9.61 -2.51 14.41
CA PHE A 31 8.41 -2.61 15.24
C PHE A 31 8.56 -3.71 16.30
N GLN A 32 9.06 -4.91 15.93
CA GLN A 32 9.27 -6.00 16.89
C GLN A 32 10.29 -5.64 17.99
N ASP A 33 11.35 -4.89 17.65
CA ASP A 33 12.34 -4.42 18.64
C ASP A 33 11.68 -3.49 19.69
N GLY A 34 10.82 -2.56 19.22
CA GLY A 34 10.04 -1.69 20.12
C GLY A 34 8.98 -2.46 20.93
N LEU A 35 8.35 -3.45 20.34
CA LEU A 35 7.35 -4.30 21.00
C LEU A 35 8.00 -5.16 22.10
N GLU A 36 9.17 -5.74 21.81
CA GLU A 36 9.96 -6.54 22.77
C GLU A 36 10.39 -5.74 23.99
N ALA A 37 10.75 -4.46 23.80
CA ALA A 37 11.08 -3.57 24.91
C ALA A 37 9.91 -3.34 25.89
N VAL A 38 8.66 -3.42 25.40
CA VAL A 38 7.45 -3.25 26.21
C VAL A 38 6.96 -4.56 26.83
N LEU A 39 6.98 -5.64 26.05
CA LEU A 39 6.38 -6.93 26.45
C LEU A 39 7.41 -7.87 27.12
N HIS A 40 8.71 -7.56 27.06
CA HIS A 40 9.80 -8.45 27.48
C HIS A 40 9.77 -9.82 26.81
N SER A 41 9.14 -9.88 25.63
CA SER A 41 9.05 -11.06 24.76
C SER A 41 8.90 -10.60 23.31
N ARG A 42 9.31 -11.46 22.37
CA ARG A 42 9.27 -11.15 20.92
C ARG A 42 8.19 -11.98 20.23
N PRO A 43 6.93 -11.54 20.25
CA PRO A 43 5.85 -12.28 19.59
C PRO A 43 6.03 -12.26 18.06
N ASP A 44 5.53 -13.33 17.41
CA ASP A 44 5.43 -13.36 15.96
C ASP A 44 4.30 -12.43 15.50
N ILE A 45 4.61 -11.51 14.59
CA ILE A 45 3.66 -10.53 14.06
C ILE A 45 3.12 -10.96 12.70
N LYS A 46 1.82 -10.77 12.50
CA LYS A 46 1.12 -11.08 11.25
C LYS A 46 0.67 -9.77 10.59
N GLY A 47 1.40 -9.30 9.58
CA GLY A 47 1.04 -8.09 8.83
C GLY A 47 -0.04 -8.33 7.78
N CYS A 48 -0.89 -7.34 7.53
CA CYS A 48 -1.99 -7.40 6.55
C CYS A 48 -1.51 -7.46 5.09
N SER A 49 -0.31 -6.97 4.81
CA SER A 49 0.26 -6.88 3.46
C SER A 49 1.78 -6.93 3.51
N ARG A 50 2.39 -7.09 2.34
CA ARG A 50 3.82 -6.79 2.12
C ARG A 50 3.89 -5.47 1.39
N THR A 51 4.55 -4.47 1.96
CA THR A 51 4.88 -3.23 1.26
C THR A 51 6.34 -3.27 0.82
N ASP A 52 6.61 -2.75 -0.38
CA ASP A 52 7.95 -2.71 -0.95
C ASP A 52 8.82 -1.63 -0.27
N ALA A 53 10.12 -1.65 -0.57
CA ALA A 53 11.06 -0.61 -0.12
C ALA A 53 10.57 0.78 -0.52
N GLY A 54 10.59 1.73 0.42
CA GLY A 54 10.15 3.11 0.22
C GLY A 54 8.63 3.33 0.16
N VAL A 55 7.80 2.30 0.31
CA VAL A 55 6.34 2.43 0.39
C VAL A 55 5.91 2.78 1.80
N HIS A 56 4.99 3.73 1.93
CA HIS A 56 4.46 4.23 3.18
C HIS A 56 3.16 3.54 3.60
N ALA A 57 2.73 3.79 4.83
CA ALA A 57 1.39 3.41 5.27
C ALA A 57 0.78 4.47 6.20
N LEU A 58 -0.51 4.75 6.00
CA LEU A 58 -1.33 5.57 6.88
C LEU A 58 -2.17 4.70 7.83
N GLY A 59 -2.45 3.45 7.44
CA GLY A 59 -3.29 2.51 8.19
C GLY A 59 -2.90 1.06 7.97
N PHE A 60 -1.63 0.69 8.26
CA PHE A 60 -1.17 -0.69 8.18
C PHE A 60 -1.67 -1.48 9.37
N ALA A 61 -2.30 -2.63 9.13
CA ALA A 61 -2.77 -3.49 10.19
C ALA A 61 -1.82 -4.68 10.42
N LEU A 62 -1.59 -5.01 11.69
CA LEU A 62 -0.91 -6.24 12.08
C LEU A 62 -1.54 -6.82 13.36
N ASN A 63 -1.44 -8.14 13.54
CA ASN A 63 -1.82 -8.77 14.79
C ASN A 63 -0.71 -9.64 15.37
N PHE A 64 -0.76 -9.83 16.68
CA PHE A 64 0.12 -10.74 17.43
C PHE A 64 -0.56 -11.26 18.70
N HIS A 65 -0.07 -12.38 19.22
CA HIS A 65 -0.51 -12.96 20.47
C HIS A 65 0.46 -12.61 21.59
N ALA A 66 -0.05 -12.13 22.71
CA ALA A 66 0.75 -11.83 23.88
C ALA A 66 -0.03 -11.97 25.20
N GLU A 67 0.72 -12.09 26.29
CA GLU A 67 0.22 -11.90 27.66
C GLU A 67 0.76 -10.57 28.17
N THR A 68 -0.13 -9.65 28.48
CA THR A 68 0.23 -8.36 29.06
C THR A 68 -0.87 -7.86 30.00
N ARG A 69 -0.46 -7.06 31.00
CA ARG A 69 -1.40 -6.34 31.87
C ARG A 69 -1.72 -4.94 31.37
N ILE A 70 -1.08 -4.52 30.26
CA ILE A 70 -1.31 -3.22 29.65
C ILE A 70 -2.66 -3.27 28.93
N PRO A 71 -3.63 -2.39 29.26
CA PRO A 71 -4.90 -2.32 28.55
C PRO A 71 -4.66 -2.00 27.06
N PRO A 72 -5.49 -2.55 26.14
CA PRO A 72 -5.30 -2.38 24.69
C PRO A 72 -5.17 -0.91 24.27
N GLU A 73 -5.98 -0.02 24.85
CA GLU A 73 -5.98 1.42 24.56
C GLU A 73 -4.70 2.15 25.05
N LYS A 74 -3.90 1.51 25.91
CA LYS A 74 -2.62 2.04 26.40
C LYS A 74 -1.42 1.47 25.67
N LEU A 75 -1.59 0.34 24.92
CA LEU A 75 -0.50 -0.26 24.13
C LEU A 75 0.14 0.72 23.13
N PRO A 76 -0.62 1.55 22.38
CA PRO A 76 -0.02 2.53 21.49
C PRO A 76 0.93 3.49 22.19
N LEU A 77 0.56 4.00 23.36
CA LEU A 77 1.39 4.90 24.14
C LEU A 77 2.68 4.23 24.63
N ALA A 78 2.58 3.00 25.13
CA ALA A 78 3.72 2.24 25.63
C ALA A 78 4.70 1.90 24.49
N ILE A 79 4.19 1.36 23.38
CA ILE A 79 5.03 0.92 22.26
C ILE A 79 5.70 2.12 21.57
N ASN A 80 4.98 3.23 21.38
CA ASN A 80 5.51 4.44 20.73
C ASN A 80 6.68 5.10 21.44
N GLN A 81 6.88 4.83 22.75
CA GLN A 81 8.07 5.30 23.48
C GLN A 81 9.35 4.61 23.02
N HIS A 82 9.25 3.41 22.43
CA HIS A 82 10.37 2.59 21.97
C HIS A 82 10.50 2.53 20.45
N LEU A 83 9.61 3.24 19.73
CA LEU A 83 9.65 3.31 18.25
C LEU A 83 10.35 4.61 17.79
N PRO A 84 11.07 4.56 16.67
CA PRO A 84 11.61 5.76 16.03
C PRO A 84 10.47 6.64 15.49
N PRO A 85 10.71 7.93 15.20
CA PRO A 85 9.66 8.88 14.82
C PRO A 85 8.91 8.52 13.52
N ASP A 86 9.48 7.70 12.68
CA ASP A 86 8.95 7.29 11.38
C ASP A 86 8.04 6.03 11.44
N ILE A 87 7.79 5.46 12.64
CA ILE A 87 6.78 4.41 12.87
C ILE A 87 5.93 4.79 14.08
N ARG A 88 4.61 4.71 13.95
CA ARG A 88 3.66 4.98 15.03
C ARG A 88 2.54 3.95 15.07
N VAL A 89 2.25 3.46 16.26
CA VAL A 89 1.02 2.73 16.56
C VAL A 89 -0.08 3.76 16.81
N LEU A 90 -1.18 3.67 16.06
CA LEU A 90 -2.31 4.60 16.14
C LEU A 90 -3.37 4.09 17.10
N CYS A 91 -3.71 2.80 17.03
CA CYS A 91 -4.66 2.15 17.91
C CYS A 91 -4.33 0.67 18.10
N ALA A 92 -4.92 0.09 19.13
CA ALA A 92 -4.87 -1.34 19.44
C ALA A 92 -6.21 -1.82 19.98
N GLN A 93 -6.60 -3.05 19.61
CA GLN A 93 -7.80 -3.71 20.11
C GLN A 93 -7.58 -5.22 20.25
N VAL A 94 -8.37 -5.86 21.09
CA VAL A 94 -8.40 -7.31 21.17
C VAL A 94 -9.32 -7.85 20.09
N VAL A 95 -8.87 -8.92 19.44
CA VAL A 95 -9.61 -9.59 18.35
C VAL A 95 -9.74 -11.09 18.67
N PRO A 96 -10.65 -11.81 18.00
CA PRO A 96 -10.78 -13.25 18.18
C PRO A 96 -9.44 -13.98 18.01
N GLU A 97 -9.26 -15.08 18.77
CA GLU A 97 -8.01 -15.87 18.78
C GLU A 97 -7.55 -16.29 17.37
N ALA A 98 -8.49 -16.69 16.50
CA ALA A 98 -8.22 -17.13 15.13
C ALA A 98 -8.03 -15.98 14.13
N PHE A 99 -8.15 -14.72 14.55
CA PHE A 99 -8.02 -13.58 13.64
C PHE A 99 -6.59 -13.49 13.07
N HIS A 100 -6.49 -13.25 11.77
CA HIS A 100 -5.23 -13.07 11.07
C HIS A 100 -5.31 -11.84 10.17
N ALA A 101 -4.51 -10.80 10.43
CA ALA A 101 -4.58 -9.49 9.75
C ALA A 101 -4.52 -9.57 8.21
N ARG A 102 -3.87 -10.59 7.65
CA ARG A 102 -3.80 -10.76 6.20
C ARG A 102 -5.02 -11.45 5.61
N TYR A 103 -5.47 -12.54 6.26
CA TYR A 103 -6.49 -13.42 5.67
C TYR A 103 -7.91 -12.99 6.03
N ALA A 104 -8.09 -12.25 7.13
CA ALA A 104 -9.36 -11.65 7.49
C ALA A 104 -9.67 -10.34 6.74
N ALA A 105 -8.69 -9.76 6.03
CA ALA A 105 -8.89 -8.52 5.29
C ALA A 105 -9.82 -8.74 4.09
N HIS A 106 -10.93 -8.00 4.03
CA HIS A 106 -11.85 -8.00 2.90
C HIS A 106 -11.31 -7.13 1.76
N THR A 107 -10.96 -5.89 2.07
CA THR A 107 -10.39 -4.98 1.09
C THR A 107 -9.21 -4.19 1.67
N LYS A 108 -8.40 -3.66 0.76
CA LYS A 108 -7.31 -2.73 1.08
C LYS A 108 -7.39 -1.55 0.13
N THR A 109 -7.25 -0.35 0.67
CA THR A 109 -7.19 0.87 -0.12
C THR A 109 -5.75 1.37 -0.16
N TYR A 110 -5.23 1.55 -1.36
CA TYR A 110 -3.97 2.25 -1.58
C TYR A 110 -4.22 3.64 -2.15
N LEU A 111 -3.36 4.57 -1.77
CA LEU A 111 -3.30 5.94 -2.27
C LEU A 111 -1.97 6.14 -2.97
N TYR A 112 -1.99 6.60 -4.22
CA TYR A 112 -0.80 7.03 -4.94
C TYR A 112 -0.83 8.54 -5.16
N ARG A 113 0.21 9.26 -4.71
CA ARG A 113 0.28 10.72 -4.69
C ARG A 113 1.24 11.25 -5.73
N ILE A 114 0.78 12.21 -6.50
CA ILE A 114 1.52 12.85 -7.60
C ILE A 114 1.58 14.36 -7.35
N HIS A 115 2.78 14.93 -7.38
CA HIS A 115 2.99 16.38 -7.51
C HIS A 115 3.06 16.71 -9.00
N ASN A 116 1.98 17.30 -9.53
CA ASN A 116 1.81 17.56 -10.97
C ASN A 116 2.16 19.01 -11.31
N HIS A 117 3.44 19.34 -11.17
CA HIS A 117 3.98 20.67 -11.43
C HIS A 117 5.36 20.60 -12.09
N PRO A 118 5.74 21.57 -13.00
CA PRO A 118 7.06 21.61 -13.63
C PRO A 118 8.21 21.77 -12.64
N ILE A 119 7.98 22.47 -11.53
CA ILE A 119 8.97 22.69 -10.46
C ILE A 119 8.65 21.77 -9.30
N ASP A 120 9.68 21.15 -8.74
CA ASP A 120 9.57 20.27 -7.58
C ASP A 120 9.44 21.06 -6.28
N SER A 121 8.83 20.42 -5.25
CA SER A 121 8.74 20.97 -3.90
C SER A 121 9.66 20.17 -2.97
N PRO A 122 10.56 20.81 -2.21
CA PRO A 122 11.41 20.11 -1.25
C PRO A 122 10.61 19.49 -0.10
N PHE A 123 9.38 19.94 0.14
CA PHE A 123 8.50 19.40 1.18
C PHE A 123 7.74 18.15 0.72
N ASP A 124 7.64 17.94 -0.60
CA ASP A 124 6.90 16.83 -1.20
C ASP A 124 7.80 15.68 -1.66
N GLU A 125 9.12 15.90 -1.66
CA GLU A 125 10.14 14.99 -2.20
C GLU A 125 10.00 13.53 -1.69
N LYS A 126 9.61 13.35 -0.44
CA LYS A 126 9.49 12.02 0.18
C LYS A 126 8.16 11.33 -0.07
N TYR A 127 7.10 12.09 -0.36
CA TYR A 127 5.72 11.61 -0.27
C TYR A 127 4.94 11.73 -1.57
N TYR A 128 5.56 12.30 -2.61
CA TYR A 128 4.96 12.48 -3.92
C TYR A 128 5.90 12.04 -5.02
N THR A 129 5.32 11.54 -6.09
CA THR A 129 6.03 11.37 -7.36
C THR A 129 5.79 12.61 -8.23
N ARG A 130 6.86 13.31 -8.62
CA ARG A 130 6.72 14.45 -9.53
C ARG A 130 6.39 14.01 -10.94
N VAL A 131 5.37 14.63 -11.54
CA VAL A 131 5.04 14.56 -12.96
C VAL A 131 4.97 15.98 -13.50
N PRO A 132 6.00 16.44 -14.27
CA PRO A 132 6.13 17.86 -14.64
C PRO A 132 5.09 18.31 -15.68
N ARG A 133 4.67 17.44 -16.58
CA ARG A 133 3.65 17.74 -17.59
C ARG A 133 2.27 17.67 -16.96
N ARG A 134 1.43 18.72 -17.22
CA ARG A 134 0.06 18.72 -16.72
C ARG A 134 -0.74 17.52 -17.23
N LEU A 135 -1.39 16.85 -16.31
CA LEU A 135 -2.20 15.67 -16.56
C LEU A 135 -3.68 16.07 -16.77
N ASP A 136 -4.35 15.41 -17.70
CA ASP A 136 -5.80 15.45 -17.87
C ASP A 136 -6.44 14.46 -16.88
N VAL A 137 -6.91 14.97 -15.74
CA VAL A 137 -7.49 14.16 -14.66
C VAL A 137 -8.83 13.55 -15.06
N ASP A 138 -9.60 14.22 -15.91
CA ASP A 138 -10.88 13.67 -16.41
C ASP A 138 -10.64 12.47 -17.32
N ALA A 139 -9.62 12.52 -18.17
CA ALA A 139 -9.20 11.36 -18.96
C ALA A 139 -8.67 10.22 -18.07
N MET A 140 -7.89 10.54 -17.02
CA MET A 140 -7.42 9.56 -16.04
C MET A 140 -8.60 8.90 -15.32
N GLN A 141 -9.63 9.67 -14.92
CA GLN A 141 -10.81 9.13 -14.23
C GLN A 141 -11.59 8.17 -15.13
N ARG A 142 -11.82 8.52 -16.40
CA ARG A 142 -12.47 7.60 -17.36
C ARG A 142 -11.71 6.29 -17.54
N ALA A 143 -10.37 6.34 -17.52
CA ALA A 143 -9.54 5.13 -17.57
C ALA A 143 -9.57 4.36 -16.24
N ALA A 144 -9.57 5.05 -15.10
CA ALA A 144 -9.63 4.43 -13.77
C ALA A 144 -10.88 3.59 -13.57
N GLU A 145 -12.03 4.06 -14.05
CA GLU A 145 -13.32 3.35 -14.00
C GLU A 145 -13.26 1.99 -14.71
N GLN A 146 -12.42 1.85 -15.73
CA GLN A 146 -12.30 0.61 -16.51
C GLN A 146 -11.44 -0.46 -15.81
N PHE A 147 -10.74 -0.12 -14.74
CA PHE A 147 -10.08 -1.10 -13.88
C PHE A 147 -11.04 -1.72 -12.85
N VAL A 148 -12.19 -1.08 -12.60
CA VAL A 148 -13.17 -1.56 -11.62
C VAL A 148 -13.81 -2.86 -12.13
N GLY A 149 -13.90 -3.84 -11.22
CA GLY A 149 -14.41 -5.16 -11.53
C GLY A 149 -13.37 -6.26 -11.30
N LYS A 150 -13.78 -7.48 -11.64
CA LYS A 150 -12.94 -8.69 -11.55
C LYS A 150 -12.21 -8.91 -12.87
N HIS A 151 -10.88 -8.79 -12.87
CA HIS A 151 -10.04 -8.91 -14.06
C HIS A 151 -8.78 -9.73 -13.78
N ASP A 152 -8.15 -10.23 -14.83
CA ASP A 152 -6.78 -10.73 -14.80
C ASP A 152 -5.81 -9.53 -14.91
N PHE A 153 -5.09 -9.24 -13.83
CA PHE A 153 -4.16 -8.11 -13.75
C PHE A 153 -2.71 -8.47 -14.07
N LEU A 154 -2.47 -9.56 -14.80
CA LEU A 154 -1.10 -9.96 -15.17
C LEU A 154 -0.33 -8.86 -15.92
N ALA A 155 -0.99 -8.11 -16.81
CA ALA A 155 -0.41 -6.95 -17.49
C ALA A 155 0.07 -5.84 -16.52
N LEU A 156 -0.49 -5.78 -15.32
CA LEU A 156 -0.12 -4.84 -14.27
C LEU A 156 0.75 -5.47 -13.18
N CYS A 157 1.40 -6.59 -13.46
CA CYS A 157 2.25 -7.31 -12.52
C CYS A 157 3.72 -7.20 -12.93
N ALA A 158 4.59 -6.83 -11.99
CA ALA A 158 6.03 -6.82 -12.25
C ALA A 158 6.61 -8.24 -12.30
N ALA A 159 7.72 -8.41 -13.02
CA ALA A 159 8.47 -9.66 -13.06
C ALA A 159 8.89 -10.12 -11.65
N GLY A 160 9.00 -11.42 -11.44
CA GLY A 160 9.37 -12.01 -10.14
C GLY A 160 8.20 -12.16 -9.15
N SER A 161 6.97 -11.90 -9.56
CA SER A 161 5.79 -12.13 -8.73
C SER A 161 5.54 -13.63 -8.52
N SER A 162 5.48 -14.06 -7.26
CA SER A 162 5.11 -15.45 -6.93
C SER A 162 3.67 -15.77 -7.34
N ALA A 163 2.73 -14.81 -7.22
CA ALA A 163 1.35 -14.98 -7.65
C ALA A 163 1.27 -15.22 -9.18
N ALA A 164 2.02 -14.44 -9.98
CA ALA A 164 2.09 -14.64 -11.43
C ALA A 164 2.70 -15.99 -11.79
N ALA A 165 3.73 -16.44 -11.08
CA ALA A 165 4.34 -17.75 -11.31
C ALA A 165 3.37 -18.93 -11.05
N HIS A 166 2.39 -18.76 -10.17
CA HIS A 166 1.34 -19.76 -9.87
C HIS A 166 0.04 -19.53 -10.64
N GLY A 167 -0.02 -18.55 -11.54
CA GLY A 167 -1.23 -18.21 -12.31
C GLY A 167 -2.34 -17.52 -11.49
N ASP A 168 -2.06 -17.08 -10.25
CA ASP A 168 -3.01 -16.38 -9.38
C ASP A 168 -2.95 -14.86 -9.63
N THR A 169 -3.46 -14.42 -10.79
CA THR A 169 -3.38 -13.02 -11.22
C THR A 169 -4.73 -12.30 -11.28
N VAL A 170 -5.82 -13.00 -10.97
CA VAL A 170 -7.16 -12.41 -10.94
C VAL A 170 -7.39 -11.69 -9.62
N ARG A 171 -7.84 -10.42 -9.68
CA ARG A 171 -8.20 -9.59 -8.53
C ARG A 171 -9.50 -8.84 -8.83
N THR A 172 -10.14 -8.35 -7.77
CA THR A 172 -11.33 -7.53 -7.88
C THR A 172 -11.03 -6.13 -7.35
N ILE A 173 -11.00 -5.15 -8.23
CA ILE A 173 -10.98 -3.73 -7.82
C ILE A 173 -12.43 -3.30 -7.61
N THR A 174 -12.75 -2.85 -6.39
CA THR A 174 -14.10 -2.39 -6.02
C THR A 174 -14.28 -0.89 -6.24
N ASP A 175 -13.17 -0.13 -6.22
CA ASP A 175 -13.17 1.31 -6.45
C ASP A 175 -11.80 1.77 -6.97
N CYS A 176 -11.83 2.70 -7.95
CA CYS A 176 -10.63 3.35 -8.47
C CYS A 176 -10.99 4.76 -8.92
N HIS A 177 -10.49 5.77 -8.22
CA HIS A 177 -10.78 7.16 -8.56
C HIS A 177 -9.56 8.06 -8.50
N VAL A 178 -9.63 9.15 -9.28
CA VAL A 178 -8.58 10.14 -9.43
C VAL A 178 -9.11 11.50 -9.04
N THR A 179 -8.42 12.18 -8.14
CA THR A 179 -8.81 13.52 -7.69
C THR A 179 -7.66 14.50 -7.85
N ARG A 180 -8.00 15.78 -8.08
CA ARG A 180 -7.00 16.88 -8.16
C ARG A 180 -7.33 17.94 -7.12
N LYS A 181 -6.29 18.36 -6.38
CA LYS A 181 -6.35 19.50 -5.48
C LYS A 181 -5.13 20.40 -5.75
N GLY A 182 -5.33 21.47 -6.51
CA GLY A 182 -4.21 22.31 -6.96
C GLY A 182 -3.24 21.52 -7.84
N ASP A 183 -1.99 21.42 -7.40
CA ASP A 183 -0.94 20.68 -8.08
C ASP A 183 -0.82 19.21 -7.60
N GLU A 184 -1.62 18.82 -6.64
CA GLU A 184 -1.68 17.44 -6.16
C GLU A 184 -2.71 16.64 -6.98
N VAL A 185 -2.32 15.44 -7.40
CA VAL A 185 -3.20 14.44 -8.01
C VAL A 185 -3.07 13.16 -7.21
N ASP A 186 -4.18 12.72 -6.64
CA ASP A 186 -4.30 11.51 -5.86
C ASP A 186 -5.07 10.44 -6.65
N ILE A 187 -4.53 9.21 -6.65
CA ILE A 187 -5.16 8.02 -7.22
C ILE A 187 -5.44 7.07 -6.06
N GLU A 188 -6.71 6.81 -5.77
CA GLU A 188 -7.12 5.82 -4.77
C GLU A 188 -7.63 4.56 -5.45
N VAL A 189 -7.17 3.40 -4.96
CA VAL A 189 -7.58 2.09 -5.47
C VAL A 189 -7.93 1.19 -4.30
N THR A 190 -9.14 0.62 -4.32
CA THR A 190 -9.62 -0.36 -3.34
C THR A 190 -9.84 -1.71 -4.02
N ALA A 191 -9.24 -2.78 -3.47
CA ALA A 191 -9.34 -4.13 -4.04
C ALA A 191 -9.27 -5.22 -2.94
N ASP A 192 -9.69 -6.43 -3.30
CA ASP A 192 -9.54 -7.64 -2.49
C ASP A 192 -8.08 -8.07 -2.31
N GLY A 193 -7.20 -7.71 -3.24
CA GLY A 193 -5.78 -8.00 -3.22
C GLY A 193 -5.02 -7.31 -4.34
N TYR A 194 -3.69 -7.36 -4.26
CA TYR A 194 -2.82 -6.73 -5.26
C TYR A 194 -1.67 -7.64 -5.64
N LEU A 195 -1.26 -7.57 -6.90
CA LEU A 195 -0.06 -8.20 -7.43
C LEU A 195 1.18 -7.32 -7.14
N TYR A 196 2.33 -7.89 -7.36
CA TYR A 196 3.61 -7.18 -7.19
C TYR A 196 3.68 -5.92 -8.06
N ASN A 197 3.88 -4.76 -7.43
CA ASN A 197 3.90 -3.42 -8.04
C ASN A 197 2.59 -2.98 -8.74
N MET A 198 1.47 -3.71 -8.59
CA MET A 198 0.24 -3.48 -9.34
C MET A 198 -0.25 -2.03 -9.26
N VAL A 199 -0.36 -1.44 -8.07
CA VAL A 199 -0.86 -0.06 -7.92
C VAL A 199 0.09 0.96 -8.55
N ARG A 200 1.41 0.74 -8.47
CA ARG A 200 2.42 1.63 -9.08
C ARG A 200 2.38 1.58 -10.60
N ILE A 201 2.10 0.42 -11.19
CA ILE A 201 1.93 0.23 -12.63
C ILE A 201 0.59 0.83 -13.08
N LEU A 202 -0.48 0.61 -12.32
CA LEU A 202 -1.79 1.22 -12.56
C LEU A 202 -1.68 2.75 -12.58
N ALA A 203 -1.05 3.34 -11.56
CA ALA A 203 -0.81 4.77 -11.50
C ALA A 203 0.03 5.28 -12.69
N GLY A 204 1.06 4.53 -13.08
CA GLY A 204 1.83 4.85 -14.29
C GLY A 204 1.01 4.80 -15.57
N THR A 205 0.14 3.81 -15.70
CA THR A 205 -0.77 3.68 -16.85
C THR A 205 -1.75 4.87 -16.91
N LEU A 206 -2.33 5.25 -15.77
CA LEU A 206 -3.18 6.44 -15.68
C LEU A 206 -2.40 7.74 -16.01
N CYS A 207 -1.13 7.85 -15.62
CA CYS A 207 -0.29 8.98 -16.02
C CYS A 207 -0.04 9.03 -17.53
N GLU A 208 0.12 7.88 -18.21
CA GLU A 208 0.23 7.84 -19.68
C GLU A 208 -1.06 8.33 -20.34
N VAL A 209 -2.23 7.96 -19.78
CA VAL A 209 -3.53 8.48 -20.23
C VAL A 209 -3.62 9.99 -20.01
N GLY A 210 -3.36 10.46 -18.78
CA GLY A 210 -3.44 11.89 -18.44
C GLY A 210 -2.46 12.76 -19.23
N ALA A 211 -1.35 12.20 -19.68
CA ALA A 211 -0.38 12.87 -20.56
C ALA A 211 -0.76 12.82 -22.06
N GLY A 212 -1.88 12.16 -22.41
CA GLY A 212 -2.37 12.00 -23.79
C GLY A 212 -1.51 11.05 -24.64
N ARG A 213 -0.70 10.18 -24.02
CA ARG A 213 0.09 9.16 -24.74
C ARG A 213 -0.65 7.83 -24.88
N MET A 214 -1.73 7.65 -24.13
CA MET A 214 -2.61 6.49 -24.15
C MET A 214 -4.07 6.96 -24.13
N GLN A 215 -4.95 6.25 -24.86
CA GLN A 215 -6.37 6.57 -24.83
C GLN A 215 -7.04 5.98 -23.57
N PRO A 216 -8.06 6.64 -22.98
CA PRO A 216 -8.76 6.11 -21.81
C PRO A 216 -9.38 4.73 -22.02
N ASP A 217 -9.86 4.45 -23.22
CA ASP A 217 -10.50 3.18 -23.61
C ASP A 217 -9.53 2.05 -23.95
N ALA A 218 -8.22 2.28 -23.82
CA ALA A 218 -7.21 1.25 -24.04
C ALA A 218 -7.14 0.21 -22.88
N ILE A 219 -7.66 0.53 -21.70
CA ILE A 219 -7.50 -0.28 -20.48
C ILE A 219 -8.02 -1.73 -20.66
N PRO A 220 -9.22 -1.99 -21.21
CA PRO A 220 -9.68 -3.36 -21.42
C PRO A 220 -8.76 -4.17 -22.34
N GLY A 221 -8.22 -3.53 -23.39
CA GLY A 221 -7.24 -4.16 -24.29
C GLY A 221 -5.94 -4.52 -23.58
N ILE A 222 -5.43 -3.64 -22.71
CA ILE A 222 -4.23 -3.88 -21.90
C ILE A 222 -4.45 -5.08 -20.96
N LEU A 223 -5.57 -5.13 -20.25
CA LEU A 223 -5.90 -6.24 -19.36
C LEU A 223 -6.02 -7.56 -20.14
N ALA A 224 -6.71 -7.54 -21.28
CA ALA A 224 -6.90 -8.72 -22.14
C ALA A 224 -5.58 -9.23 -22.75
N SER A 225 -4.63 -8.35 -23.03
CA SER A 225 -3.32 -8.72 -23.57
C SER A 225 -2.48 -9.58 -22.63
N ARG A 226 -2.65 -9.41 -21.30
CA ARG A 226 -1.81 -10.03 -20.26
C ARG A 226 -0.31 -9.71 -20.41
N ASP A 227 0.02 -8.69 -21.19
CA ASP A 227 1.37 -8.29 -21.52
C ASP A 227 1.76 -7.01 -20.75
N ARG A 228 2.76 -7.13 -19.85
CA ARG A 228 3.30 -6.03 -19.05
C ARG A 228 3.79 -4.85 -19.91
N SER A 229 4.26 -5.10 -21.12
CA SER A 229 4.79 -4.06 -22.02
C SER A 229 3.71 -3.11 -22.54
N GLN A 230 2.44 -3.52 -22.51
CA GLN A 230 1.29 -2.70 -22.93
C GLN A 230 0.85 -1.71 -21.84
N ALA A 231 1.20 -1.95 -20.58
CA ALA A 231 0.88 -1.07 -19.47
C ALA A 231 1.95 0.04 -19.30
N GLY A 232 1.59 1.08 -18.56
CA GLY A 232 2.49 2.20 -18.25
C GLY A 232 3.68 1.81 -17.37
N PRO A 233 4.61 2.76 -17.11
CA PRO A 233 5.79 2.52 -16.28
C PRO A 233 5.42 2.21 -14.82
N THR A 234 6.28 1.50 -14.11
CA THR A 234 6.19 1.38 -12.66
C THR A 234 6.65 2.67 -12.01
N LEU A 235 5.73 3.43 -11.42
CA LEU A 235 6.08 4.69 -10.76
C LEU A 235 6.87 4.46 -9.45
N PRO A 236 7.62 5.48 -8.96
CA PRO A 236 8.40 5.39 -7.72
C PRO A 236 7.58 4.96 -6.50
N ALA A 237 8.22 4.29 -5.55
CA ALA A 237 7.56 3.80 -4.32
C ALA A 237 7.12 4.95 -3.41
N LYS A 238 7.86 6.07 -3.39
CA LYS A 238 7.64 7.22 -2.51
C LYS A 238 6.26 7.90 -2.63
N GLY A 239 5.55 7.70 -3.73
CA GLY A 239 4.17 8.18 -3.89
C GLY A 239 3.11 7.21 -3.36
N LEU A 240 3.49 5.98 -2.98
CA LEU A 240 2.54 4.93 -2.62
C LEU A 240 2.35 4.80 -1.11
N PHE A 241 1.09 4.78 -0.69
CA PHE A 241 0.65 4.60 0.70
C PHE A 241 -0.38 3.49 0.80
N LEU A 242 -0.20 2.54 1.72
CA LEU A 242 -1.32 1.74 2.19
C LEU A 242 -2.19 2.63 3.09
N LYS A 243 -3.36 3.05 2.58
CA LYS A 243 -4.24 4.02 3.25
C LYS A 243 -5.03 3.38 4.38
N ARG A 244 -5.68 2.23 4.11
CA ARG A 244 -6.46 1.48 5.09
C ARG A 244 -6.63 0.01 4.71
N VAL A 245 -7.06 -0.77 5.69
CA VAL A 245 -7.48 -2.17 5.55
C VAL A 245 -8.85 -2.33 6.18
N ASP A 246 -9.79 -2.89 5.44
CA ASP A 246 -11.16 -3.12 5.91
C ASP A 246 -11.35 -4.61 6.23
N TYR A 247 -11.90 -4.89 7.42
CA TYR A 247 -12.12 -6.24 7.96
C TYR A 247 -13.60 -6.60 8.08
N GLU A 248 -14.48 -5.62 7.86
CA GLU A 248 -15.93 -5.82 7.82
C GLU A 248 -16.39 -5.80 6.37
N GLY A 249 -17.19 -6.78 5.97
CA GLY A 249 -17.83 -6.90 4.68
C GLY A 249 -19.32 -6.66 4.79
#